data_66a8585a3d5e1d1651a087830ec89002
#
_entry.id   66a8585a3d5e1d1651a087830ec89002
#
_cell.length_a   1.000
_cell.length_b   1.000
_cell.length_c   1.000
_cell.angle_alpha   90.00
_cell.angle_beta   90.00
_cell.angle_gamma   90.00
#
_symmetry.space_group_name_H-M   'P 1'
#
loop_
_entity.id
_entity.type
_entity.pdbx_description
1 polymer ?
#
loop_
_entity_poly.entity_id
_entity_poly.type
_entity_poly.pdbx_seq_one_letter_code
_entity_poly.pdbx_strand_id
1 'polypeptide(L)'
;MSWTKKVISLGTVWALALAGCVLMNGRPARAAQEAQQAAKPSAPVEAPLQENELIKLIKHNRSHPENVAKEVQTRGTDFEFTADIVKKLNKAGATDQLVTYMKQFSPSARAARKSKAGGAAVSPEEAETYNKLKSSRDPDTIIKSSDSFTAQYPKSSLLTYVYALEASAYQQKNDAANVVKYGEKSLDLDSGNLMSLLMVSNVLPQPQMLANISDAEKEKRLGMAEQYAEKALQEIDQLPKQTNESADAYQKRKNEIAAGAYASIGMVHLERSRMALQGLDQGELAKAEQSYKAAIAKTETPNPADYYRLGEVYRGEDKFDDAITAFSKAGQLAPGSVIEQLANQQVQELKKAKSSQPQTASKP
;
A
#
# COMPACT_ATOMS: atom_id res chain seq x y z
N MET A 1 -17.55 -31.80 -11.25
CA MET A 1 -17.85 -31.94 -9.82
C MET A 1 -17.48 -30.65 -9.12
N SER A 2 -18.44 -30.04 -8.49
CA SER A 2 -18.46 -28.64 -7.99
C SER A 2 -17.37 -28.36 -6.94
N TRP A 3 -16.47 -27.42 -7.24
CA TRP A 3 -15.36 -26.94 -6.40
C TRP A 3 -15.69 -25.65 -5.62
N THR A 4 -16.95 -25.36 -5.49
CA THR A 4 -17.43 -24.14 -4.83
C THR A 4 -17.90 -24.40 -3.43
N LYS A 5 -17.03 -24.56 -2.43
CA LYS A 5 -17.37 -24.29 -1.02
C LYS A 5 -16.22 -24.68 -0.09
N LYS A 6 -15.28 -23.78 0.13
CA LYS A 6 -14.59 -23.50 1.39
C LYS A 6 -13.53 -22.41 1.19
N VAL A 7 -13.99 -21.18 0.94
CA VAL A 7 -13.14 -20.00 1.12
C VAL A 7 -13.18 -19.69 2.61
N ILE A 8 -12.28 -20.30 3.37
CA ILE A 8 -12.02 -19.88 4.75
C ILE A 8 -11.22 -18.58 4.65
N SER A 9 -11.77 -17.53 5.20
CA SER A 9 -11.19 -16.18 5.25
C SER A 9 -9.76 -16.23 5.84
N LEU A 10 -8.77 -16.05 5.01
CA LEU A 10 -7.36 -15.83 5.41
C LEU A 10 -7.12 -14.44 6.05
N GLY A 11 -8.21 -13.72 6.35
CA GLY A 11 -8.15 -12.38 6.93
C GLY A 11 -7.51 -12.29 8.32
N THR A 12 -7.39 -13.41 9.02
CA THR A 12 -6.92 -13.44 10.43
C THR A 12 -5.40 -13.39 10.62
N VAL A 13 -4.60 -13.55 9.58
CA VAL A 13 -3.14 -13.74 9.73
C VAL A 13 -2.35 -12.43 9.59
N TRP A 14 -2.96 -11.38 9.05
CA TRP A 14 -2.28 -10.10 8.84
C TRP A 14 -2.18 -9.20 10.09
N ALA A 15 -2.92 -9.50 11.16
CA ALA A 15 -2.92 -8.69 12.39
C ALA A 15 -1.56 -8.63 13.11
N LEU A 16 -0.68 -9.60 12.87
CA LEU A 16 0.62 -9.68 13.58
C LEU A 16 1.77 -8.92 12.88
N ALA A 17 1.71 -8.73 11.57
CA ALA A 17 2.81 -8.07 10.85
C ALA A 17 2.78 -6.53 10.96
N LEU A 18 1.61 -5.92 11.19
CA LEU A 18 1.48 -4.46 11.38
C LEU A 18 1.61 -4.01 12.85
N ALA A 19 1.63 -4.93 13.81
CA ALA A 19 1.91 -4.58 15.21
C ALA A 19 3.29 -3.94 15.41
N GLY A 20 4.24 -4.19 14.51
CA GLY A 20 5.54 -3.51 14.46
C GLY A 20 5.47 -2.05 13.96
N CYS A 21 4.45 -1.67 13.20
CA CYS A 21 4.29 -0.31 12.68
C CYS A 21 3.65 0.67 13.69
N VAL A 22 3.11 0.18 14.81
CA VAL A 22 2.45 1.03 15.85
C VAL A 22 3.45 1.91 16.62
N LEU A 23 4.75 1.74 16.42
CA LEU A 23 5.78 2.60 17.05
C LEU A 23 6.14 3.83 16.19
N MET A 24 5.18 4.46 15.52
CA MET A 24 5.38 5.84 15.06
C MET A 24 5.30 6.81 16.25
N ASN A 25 6.29 6.72 17.14
CA ASN A 25 6.57 7.74 18.14
C ASN A 25 7.24 8.92 17.47
N GLY A 26 6.54 10.01 17.34
CA GLY A 26 7.18 11.27 17.05
C GLY A 26 6.31 12.28 16.33
N ARG A 27 5.80 13.23 17.09
CA ARG A 27 5.39 14.60 16.77
C ARG A 27 3.94 14.96 17.05
N PRO A 28 3.68 15.55 18.22
CA PRO A 28 3.29 16.96 18.21
C PRO A 28 4.23 17.89 19.01
N ALA A 29 5.13 17.36 19.86
CA ALA A 29 6.03 18.23 20.63
C ALA A 29 7.17 18.87 19.81
N ARG A 30 7.45 18.39 18.60
CA ARG A 30 8.56 18.88 17.78
C ARG A 30 8.22 20.10 16.92
N ALA A 31 6.95 20.34 16.60
CA ALA A 31 6.54 21.54 15.88
C ALA A 31 6.81 22.83 16.67
N ALA A 32 6.83 22.76 18.00
CA ALA A 32 7.17 23.91 18.85
C ALA A 32 8.69 24.06 19.06
N GLN A 33 9.47 22.97 18.95
CA GLN A 33 10.92 23.04 19.09
C GLN A 33 11.66 23.27 17.76
N GLU A 34 11.10 22.85 16.63
CA GLU A 34 11.67 23.10 15.30
C GLU A 34 11.54 24.55 14.85
N ALA A 35 10.62 25.32 15.43
CA ALA A 35 10.56 26.76 15.22
C ALA A 35 11.73 27.53 15.85
N GLN A 36 12.48 26.92 16.76
CA GLN A 36 13.65 27.56 17.41
C GLN A 36 15.01 27.03 16.94
N GLN A 37 15.06 25.97 16.14
CA GLN A 37 16.32 25.41 15.62
C GLN A 37 16.50 25.52 14.07
N ALA A 38 15.64 26.26 13.40
CA ALA A 38 15.76 26.51 11.95
C ALA A 38 16.78 27.60 11.66
N ALA A 39 18.07 27.31 11.85
CA ALA A 39 19.16 28.15 11.37
C ALA A 39 20.37 27.29 10.95
N LYS A 40 20.15 26.42 9.91
CA LYS A 40 21.21 26.02 8.98
C LYS A 40 20.69 26.20 7.57
N PRO A 41 21.43 26.86 6.65
CA PRO A 41 20.95 27.06 5.30
C PRO A 41 20.82 25.71 4.61
N SER A 42 19.57 25.33 4.31
CA SER A 42 19.26 24.28 3.35
C SER A 42 19.84 24.69 2.00
N ALA A 43 20.34 23.72 1.22
CA ALA A 43 20.71 23.94 -0.18
C ALA A 43 19.61 24.72 -0.90
N PRO A 44 19.95 25.61 -1.86
CA PRO A 44 18.95 26.44 -2.54
C PRO A 44 17.88 25.51 -3.14
N VAL A 45 16.64 25.70 -2.69
CA VAL A 45 15.48 25.00 -3.26
C VAL A 45 15.35 25.52 -4.70
N GLU A 46 15.59 24.65 -5.67
CA GLU A 46 15.42 25.02 -7.09
C GLU A 46 14.01 25.53 -7.34
N ALA A 47 13.90 26.58 -8.18
CA ALA A 47 12.62 27.19 -8.49
C ALA A 47 11.65 26.18 -9.13
N PRO A 48 10.32 26.31 -8.92
CA PRO A 48 9.34 25.46 -9.57
C PRO A 48 9.49 25.46 -11.10
N LEU A 49 9.21 24.33 -11.71
CA LEU A 49 9.30 24.15 -13.17
C LEU A 49 8.31 25.05 -13.92
N GLN A 50 8.80 25.78 -14.89
CA GLN A 50 7.97 26.52 -15.84
C GLN A 50 7.44 25.58 -16.95
N GLU A 51 6.31 25.95 -17.59
CA GLU A 51 5.69 25.16 -18.67
C GLU A 51 6.70 24.74 -19.75
N ASN A 52 7.47 25.73 -20.26
CA ASN A 52 8.46 25.47 -21.31
C ASN A 52 9.62 24.58 -20.87
N GLU A 53 10.00 24.66 -19.61
CA GLU A 53 11.03 23.84 -18.99
C GLU A 53 10.55 22.38 -18.88
N LEU A 54 9.32 22.19 -18.39
CA LEU A 54 8.71 20.87 -18.32
C LEU A 54 8.53 20.21 -19.70
N ILE A 55 8.13 20.99 -20.71
CA ILE A 55 8.04 20.49 -22.10
C ILE A 55 9.38 20.03 -22.62
N LYS A 56 10.47 20.75 -22.34
CA LYS A 56 11.84 20.35 -22.73
C LYS A 56 12.25 19.08 -21.97
N LEU A 57 11.98 19.02 -20.69
CA LEU A 57 12.29 17.87 -19.83
C LEU A 57 11.61 16.59 -20.35
N ILE A 58 10.32 16.66 -20.70
CA ILE A 58 9.57 15.53 -21.26
C ILE A 58 10.18 15.08 -22.59
N LYS A 59 10.50 16.02 -23.49
CA LYS A 59 11.12 15.68 -24.80
C LYS A 59 12.44 14.96 -24.65
N HIS A 60 13.27 15.39 -23.68
CA HIS A 60 14.59 14.79 -23.41
C HIS A 60 14.51 13.42 -22.73
N ASN A 61 13.43 13.18 -21.97
CA ASN A 61 13.26 11.97 -21.17
C ASN A 61 12.10 11.09 -21.63
N ARG A 62 11.85 11.01 -22.94
CA ARG A 62 10.73 10.19 -23.51
C ARG A 62 10.82 8.71 -23.15
N SER A 63 12.04 8.17 -23.08
CA SER A 63 12.30 6.78 -22.68
C SER A 63 12.39 6.59 -21.17
N HIS A 64 12.41 7.66 -20.39
CA HIS A 64 12.60 7.68 -18.93
C HIS A 64 11.63 8.63 -18.27
N PRO A 65 10.30 8.36 -18.34
CA PRO A 65 9.28 9.24 -17.75
C PRO A 65 9.42 9.38 -16.23
N GLU A 66 10.07 8.42 -15.56
CA GLU A 66 10.41 8.46 -14.15
C GLU A 66 11.31 9.64 -13.78
N ASN A 67 12.21 10.06 -14.66
CA ASN A 67 13.05 11.24 -14.43
C ASN A 67 12.23 12.53 -14.43
N VAL A 68 11.22 12.61 -15.33
CA VAL A 68 10.28 13.75 -15.37
C VAL A 68 9.43 13.78 -14.10
N ALA A 69 8.92 12.61 -13.69
CA ALA A 69 8.14 12.48 -12.46
C ALA A 69 8.94 12.92 -11.24
N LYS A 70 10.18 12.49 -11.10
CA LYS A 70 11.09 12.84 -10.01
C LYS A 70 11.37 14.35 -9.96
N GLU A 71 11.64 14.96 -11.09
CA GLU A 71 11.93 16.40 -11.17
C GLU A 71 10.71 17.24 -10.80
N VAL A 72 9.51 16.87 -11.32
CA VAL A 72 8.26 17.53 -10.95
C VAL A 72 7.92 17.32 -9.48
N GLN A 73 8.21 16.17 -8.93
CA GLN A 73 8.02 15.90 -7.50
C GLN A 73 8.90 16.79 -6.64
N THR A 74 10.14 16.99 -7.02
CA THR A 74 11.15 17.77 -6.27
C THR A 74 10.85 19.26 -6.31
N ARG A 75 10.57 19.80 -7.49
CA ARG A 75 10.44 21.25 -7.72
C ARG A 75 8.98 21.72 -7.74
N GLY A 76 8.05 20.86 -8.11
CA GLY A 76 6.67 21.26 -8.43
C GLY A 76 6.60 22.06 -9.74
N THR A 77 5.41 22.57 -10.10
CA THR A 77 5.22 23.47 -11.24
C THR A 77 4.78 24.86 -10.77
N ASP A 78 5.03 25.89 -11.57
CA ASP A 78 4.55 27.27 -11.34
C ASP A 78 3.24 27.56 -12.08
N PHE A 79 2.67 26.57 -12.77
CA PHE A 79 1.47 26.69 -13.58
C PHE A 79 0.45 25.58 -13.27
N GLU A 80 -0.83 25.84 -13.62
CA GLU A 80 -1.93 24.86 -13.51
C GLU A 80 -2.06 24.04 -14.81
N PHE A 81 -2.43 22.77 -14.68
CA PHE A 81 -2.60 21.83 -15.80
C PHE A 81 -3.95 22.05 -16.51
N THR A 82 -4.08 23.13 -17.26
CA THR A 82 -5.23 23.39 -18.12
C THR A 82 -5.29 22.40 -19.29
N ALA A 83 -6.46 22.29 -19.95
CA ALA A 83 -6.63 21.42 -21.11
C ALA A 83 -5.59 21.69 -22.23
N ASP A 84 -5.27 22.97 -22.46
CA ASP A 84 -4.28 23.39 -23.47
C ASP A 84 -2.86 22.98 -23.09
N ILE A 85 -2.49 23.12 -21.82
CA ILE A 85 -1.18 22.69 -21.31
C ILE A 85 -1.06 21.17 -21.38
N VAL A 86 -2.08 20.43 -20.95
CA VAL A 86 -2.11 18.96 -21.07
C VAL A 86 -1.92 18.52 -22.52
N LYS A 87 -2.61 19.17 -23.46
CA LYS A 87 -2.44 18.88 -24.91
C LYS A 87 -1.00 19.12 -25.40
N LYS A 88 -0.34 20.19 -24.92
CA LYS A 88 1.08 20.46 -25.24
C LYS A 88 2.02 19.42 -24.63
N LEU A 89 1.78 18.99 -23.38
CA LEU A 89 2.59 17.98 -22.70
C LEU A 89 2.45 16.61 -23.39
N ASN A 90 1.24 16.20 -23.76
CA ASN A 90 1.00 14.97 -24.51
C ASN A 90 1.69 15.02 -25.89
N LYS A 91 1.63 16.17 -26.60
CA LYS A 91 2.38 16.36 -27.85
C LYS A 91 3.90 16.29 -27.66
N ALA A 92 4.40 16.65 -26.47
CA ALA A 92 5.82 16.52 -26.12
C ALA A 92 6.24 15.06 -25.83
N GLY A 93 5.27 14.18 -25.55
CA GLY A 93 5.50 12.75 -25.26
C GLY A 93 5.09 12.31 -23.85
N ALA A 94 4.40 13.16 -23.07
CA ALA A 94 3.83 12.75 -21.79
C ALA A 94 2.66 11.80 -22.03
N THR A 95 2.58 10.74 -21.24
CA THR A 95 1.40 9.87 -21.15
C THR A 95 0.34 10.50 -20.25
N ASP A 96 -0.93 10.11 -20.41
CA ASP A 96 -2.01 10.59 -19.53
C ASP A 96 -1.75 10.22 -18.06
N GLN A 97 -1.12 9.08 -17.81
CA GLN A 97 -0.72 8.66 -16.48
C GLN A 97 0.33 9.61 -15.88
N LEU A 98 1.37 9.97 -16.64
CA LEU A 98 2.37 10.95 -16.21
C LEU A 98 1.76 12.32 -15.98
N VAL A 99 0.85 12.77 -16.84
CA VAL A 99 0.12 14.06 -16.68
C VAL A 99 -0.72 14.03 -15.40
N THR A 100 -1.43 12.93 -15.14
CA THR A 100 -2.24 12.76 -13.91
C THR A 100 -1.36 12.84 -12.67
N TYR A 101 -0.20 12.19 -12.70
CA TYR A 101 0.79 12.28 -11.63
C TYR A 101 1.29 13.72 -11.43
N MET A 102 1.71 14.39 -12.51
CA MET A 102 2.25 15.76 -12.44
C MET A 102 1.25 16.80 -11.92
N LYS A 103 -0.06 16.62 -12.18
CA LYS A 103 -1.13 17.51 -11.66
C LYS A 103 -1.11 17.64 -10.14
N GLN A 104 -0.64 16.64 -9.43
CA GLN A 104 -0.55 16.67 -7.97
C GLN A 104 0.48 17.69 -7.45
N PHE A 105 1.36 18.18 -8.30
CA PHE A 105 2.42 19.14 -7.95
C PHE A 105 2.19 20.55 -8.52
N SER A 106 0.97 20.83 -9.01
CA SER A 106 0.54 22.17 -9.42
C SER A 106 0.47 23.14 -8.24
N PRO A 107 0.47 24.46 -8.49
CA PRO A 107 0.34 25.47 -7.44
C PRO A 107 -0.91 25.26 -6.58
N SER A 108 -2.07 25.01 -7.20
CA SER A 108 -3.33 24.77 -6.48
C SER A 108 -3.28 23.49 -5.65
N ALA A 109 -2.72 22.39 -6.18
CA ALA A 109 -2.57 21.15 -5.46
C ALA A 109 -1.59 21.29 -4.27
N ARG A 110 -0.49 22.05 -4.44
CA ARG A 110 0.45 22.37 -3.35
C ARG A 110 -0.17 23.30 -2.31
N ALA A 111 -0.94 24.31 -2.74
CA ALA A 111 -1.67 25.21 -1.85
C ALA A 111 -2.74 24.45 -1.05
N ALA A 112 -3.47 23.52 -1.69
CA ALA A 112 -4.43 22.64 -1.03
C ALA A 112 -3.78 21.72 0.00
N ARG A 113 -2.58 21.19 -0.27
CA ARG A 113 -1.80 20.45 0.72
C ARG A 113 -1.33 21.36 1.86
N LYS A 114 -0.87 22.57 1.56
CA LYS A 114 -0.44 23.55 2.56
C LYS A 114 -1.60 24.05 3.42
N SER A 115 -2.79 24.26 2.83
CA SER A 115 -4.00 24.62 3.57
C SER A 115 -4.55 23.43 4.39
N LYS A 116 -4.39 22.21 3.90
CA LYS A 116 -4.69 20.99 4.67
C LYS A 116 -3.66 20.76 5.80
N ALA A 117 -2.38 21.07 5.56
CA ALA A 117 -1.32 21.04 6.57
C ALA A 117 -1.33 22.23 7.53
N GLY A 118 -1.99 23.34 7.13
CA GLY A 118 -2.21 24.55 7.93
C GLY A 118 -3.51 24.48 8.76
N GLY A 119 -3.88 23.31 9.25
CA GLY A 119 -4.91 23.16 10.28
C GLY A 119 -4.61 24.05 11.47
N ALA A 120 -5.65 24.55 12.14
CA ALA A 120 -5.52 25.33 13.36
C ALA A 120 -4.48 24.69 14.30
N ALA A 121 -3.67 25.51 14.95
CA ALA A 121 -2.66 25.02 15.86
C ALA A 121 -3.32 24.04 16.86
N VAL A 122 -2.78 22.82 16.95
CA VAL A 122 -3.30 21.78 17.85
C VAL A 122 -3.22 22.31 19.28
N SER A 123 -4.35 22.37 19.98
CA SER A 123 -4.37 22.81 21.38
C SER A 123 -3.69 21.78 22.28
N PRO A 124 -3.16 22.16 23.46
CA PRO A 124 -2.59 21.21 24.41
C PRO A 124 -3.57 20.08 24.81
N GLU A 125 -4.84 20.42 24.98
CA GLU A 125 -5.90 19.46 25.34
C GLU A 125 -6.18 18.47 24.20
N GLU A 126 -6.21 18.97 22.98
CA GLU A 126 -6.36 18.15 21.75
C GLU A 126 -5.18 17.19 21.58
N ALA A 127 -3.95 17.69 21.78
CA ALA A 127 -2.74 16.87 21.72
C ALA A 127 -2.74 15.79 22.84
N GLU A 128 -3.15 16.14 24.06
CA GLU A 128 -3.26 15.18 25.17
C GLU A 128 -4.31 14.10 24.87
N THR A 129 -5.49 14.49 24.37
CA THR A 129 -6.56 13.55 23.99
C THR A 129 -6.10 12.60 22.89
N TYR A 130 -5.41 13.12 21.87
CA TYR A 130 -4.81 12.29 20.80
C TYR A 130 -3.74 11.33 21.35
N ASN A 131 -2.88 11.80 22.27
CA ASN A 131 -1.84 10.96 22.85
C ASN A 131 -2.42 9.81 23.71
N LYS A 132 -3.51 10.07 24.45
CA LYS A 132 -4.25 9.02 25.17
C LYS A 132 -4.82 7.98 24.21
N LEU A 133 -5.48 8.44 23.13
CA LEU A 133 -6.00 7.57 22.07
C LEU A 133 -4.89 6.71 21.45
N LYS A 134 -3.79 7.31 21.03
CA LYS A 134 -2.65 6.65 20.40
C LYS A 134 -1.96 5.63 21.32
N SER A 135 -2.00 5.82 22.62
CA SER A 135 -1.38 4.90 23.60
C SER A 135 -2.22 3.67 23.88
N SER A 136 -3.52 3.68 23.53
CA SER A 136 -4.40 2.52 23.71
C SER A 136 -3.99 1.37 22.77
N ARG A 137 -4.17 0.15 23.26
CA ARG A 137 -3.99 -1.09 22.48
C ARG A 137 -5.29 -1.87 22.30
N ASP A 138 -6.31 -1.50 23.06
CA ASP A 138 -7.62 -2.12 22.95
C ASP A 138 -8.44 -1.50 21.81
N PRO A 139 -8.84 -2.30 20.80
CA PRO A 139 -9.50 -1.76 19.62
C PRO A 139 -10.84 -1.10 19.92
N ASP A 140 -11.62 -1.58 20.89
CA ASP A 140 -12.89 -0.97 21.24
C ASP A 140 -12.69 0.40 21.91
N THR A 141 -11.67 0.53 22.74
CA THR A 141 -11.27 1.82 23.34
C THR A 141 -10.78 2.78 22.26
N ILE A 142 -9.99 2.32 21.27
CA ILE A 142 -9.52 3.18 20.17
C ILE A 142 -10.72 3.71 19.39
N ILE A 143 -11.65 2.86 18.98
CA ILE A 143 -12.84 3.25 18.21
C ILE A 143 -13.65 4.30 18.98
N LYS A 144 -14.03 4.00 20.23
CA LYS A 144 -14.81 4.91 21.07
C LYS A 144 -14.11 6.26 21.28
N SER A 145 -12.79 6.23 21.49
CA SER A 145 -12.02 7.46 21.71
C SER A 145 -11.85 8.26 20.42
N SER A 146 -11.77 7.58 19.24
CA SER A 146 -11.74 8.23 17.92
C SER A 146 -13.05 8.95 17.64
N ASP A 147 -14.20 8.32 17.90
CA ASP A 147 -15.51 8.95 17.77
C ASP A 147 -15.62 10.19 18.67
N SER A 148 -15.19 10.07 19.93
CA SER A 148 -15.21 11.18 20.89
C SER A 148 -14.28 12.32 20.42
N PHE A 149 -13.09 12.01 19.95
CA PHE A 149 -12.14 12.99 19.42
C PHE A 149 -12.72 13.72 18.21
N THR A 150 -13.30 12.99 17.27
CA THR A 150 -13.89 13.54 16.05
C THR A 150 -15.07 14.49 16.38
N ALA A 151 -15.89 14.13 17.35
CA ALA A 151 -17.00 14.97 17.82
C ALA A 151 -16.51 16.25 18.50
N GLN A 152 -15.46 16.15 19.30
CA GLN A 152 -14.91 17.28 20.07
C GLN A 152 -14.06 18.21 19.21
N TYR A 153 -13.30 17.65 18.26
CA TYR A 153 -12.34 18.40 17.42
C TYR A 153 -12.57 18.18 15.91
N PRO A 154 -13.74 18.56 15.36
CA PRO A 154 -14.12 18.23 13.99
C PRO A 154 -13.28 18.93 12.90
N LYS A 155 -12.43 19.89 13.29
CA LYS A 155 -11.52 20.62 12.37
C LYS A 155 -10.05 20.36 12.67
N SER A 156 -9.75 19.39 13.53
CA SER A 156 -8.38 19.07 13.92
C SER A 156 -7.52 18.61 12.74
N SER A 157 -6.29 19.08 12.71
CA SER A 157 -5.27 18.54 11.81
C SER A 157 -4.83 17.11 12.16
N LEU A 158 -5.21 16.62 13.35
CA LEU A 158 -4.92 15.25 13.80
C LEU A 158 -5.94 14.22 13.29
N LEU A 159 -7.06 14.65 12.69
CA LEU A 159 -8.13 13.74 12.24
C LEU A 159 -7.62 12.68 11.23
N THR A 160 -6.66 13.01 10.37
CA THR A 160 -6.06 12.02 9.48
C THR A 160 -5.45 10.85 10.26
N TYR A 161 -4.75 11.13 11.34
CA TYR A 161 -4.13 10.10 12.19
C TYR A 161 -5.16 9.38 13.07
N VAL A 162 -6.19 10.09 13.52
CA VAL A 162 -7.29 9.51 14.30
C VAL A 162 -8.03 8.48 13.46
N TYR A 163 -8.41 8.82 12.21
CA TYR A 163 -9.05 7.86 11.29
C TYR A 163 -8.13 6.70 10.92
N ALA A 164 -6.83 6.93 10.76
CA ALA A 164 -5.89 5.84 10.52
C ALA A 164 -5.79 4.87 11.72
N LEU A 165 -5.79 5.38 12.96
CA LEU A 165 -5.83 4.56 14.17
C LEU A 165 -7.15 3.78 14.29
N GLU A 166 -8.26 4.42 13.95
CA GLU A 166 -9.59 3.79 13.96
C GLU A 166 -9.67 2.67 12.91
N ALA A 167 -9.17 2.89 11.69
CA ALA A 167 -9.04 1.85 10.67
C ALA A 167 -8.18 0.68 11.16
N SER A 168 -7.08 0.95 11.85
CA SER A 168 -6.23 -0.09 12.45
C SER A 168 -6.95 -0.88 13.55
N ALA A 169 -7.79 -0.23 14.36
CA ALA A 169 -8.60 -0.90 15.36
C ALA A 169 -9.64 -1.83 14.71
N TYR A 170 -10.30 -1.39 13.63
CA TYR A 170 -11.20 -2.24 12.86
C TYR A 170 -10.47 -3.40 12.16
N GLN A 171 -9.22 -3.20 11.73
CA GLN A 171 -8.40 -4.28 11.19
C GLN A 171 -8.14 -5.37 12.24
N GLN A 172 -7.85 -5.00 13.49
CA GLN A 172 -7.70 -5.97 14.59
C GLN A 172 -9.00 -6.73 14.87
N LYS A 173 -10.15 -6.12 14.61
CA LYS A 173 -11.48 -6.75 14.71
C LYS A 173 -11.90 -7.53 13.46
N ASN A 174 -11.05 -7.61 12.43
CA ASN A 174 -11.35 -8.21 11.12
C ASN A 174 -12.57 -7.59 10.42
N ASP A 175 -12.85 -6.32 10.67
CA ASP A 175 -13.94 -5.56 10.02
C ASP A 175 -13.40 -4.81 8.79
N ALA A 176 -13.28 -5.53 7.68
CA ALA A 176 -12.74 -5.03 6.43
C ALA A 176 -13.48 -3.79 5.90
N ALA A 177 -14.81 -3.75 6.05
CA ALA A 177 -15.62 -2.63 5.55
C ALA A 177 -15.28 -1.32 6.29
N ASN A 178 -15.15 -1.37 7.59
CA ASN A 178 -14.77 -0.20 8.38
C ASN A 178 -13.28 0.15 8.23
N VAL A 179 -12.38 -0.81 7.98
CA VAL A 179 -10.99 -0.50 7.60
C VAL A 179 -10.96 0.38 6.36
N VAL A 180 -11.67 0.02 5.30
CA VAL A 180 -11.73 0.83 4.07
C VAL A 180 -12.36 2.19 4.36
N LYS A 181 -13.52 2.22 5.01
CA LYS A 181 -14.25 3.46 5.32
C LYS A 181 -13.40 4.50 6.06
N TYR A 182 -12.71 4.09 7.13
CA TYR A 182 -11.92 5.01 7.93
C TYR A 182 -10.52 5.26 7.35
N GLY A 183 -9.96 4.27 6.64
CA GLY A 183 -8.75 4.45 5.87
C GLY A 183 -8.94 5.50 4.75
N GLU A 184 -10.03 5.44 4.01
CA GLU A 184 -10.36 6.44 2.98
C GLU A 184 -10.62 7.82 3.58
N LYS A 185 -11.35 7.93 4.71
CA LYS A 185 -11.48 9.22 5.43
C LYS A 185 -10.13 9.83 5.81
N SER A 186 -9.18 9.00 6.23
CA SER A 186 -7.81 9.44 6.49
C SER A 186 -7.13 9.95 5.22
N LEU A 187 -7.27 9.21 4.09
CA LEU A 187 -6.70 9.55 2.79
C LEU A 187 -7.34 10.79 2.16
N ASP A 188 -8.61 11.06 2.43
CA ASP A 188 -9.29 12.29 2.02
C ASP A 188 -8.65 13.54 2.66
N LEU A 189 -8.19 13.41 3.91
CA LEU A 189 -7.52 14.49 4.64
C LEU A 189 -6.02 14.59 4.29
N ASP A 190 -5.36 13.45 4.19
CA ASP A 190 -3.95 13.32 3.83
C ASP A 190 -3.76 12.12 2.90
N SER A 191 -3.77 12.39 1.60
CA SER A 191 -3.64 11.38 0.57
C SER A 191 -2.29 10.64 0.57
N GLY A 192 -1.29 11.13 1.34
CA GLY A 192 0.01 10.51 1.55
C GLY A 192 0.11 9.73 2.87
N ASN A 193 -0.98 9.60 3.63
CA ASN A 193 -0.94 8.85 4.88
C ASN A 193 -0.60 7.38 4.63
N LEU A 194 0.66 7.03 4.87
CA LEU A 194 1.25 5.75 4.52
C LEU A 194 0.56 4.56 5.20
N MET A 195 0.13 4.75 6.46
CA MET A 195 -0.59 3.72 7.21
C MET A 195 -1.93 3.39 6.56
N SER A 196 -2.69 4.40 6.18
CA SER A 196 -3.99 4.23 5.51
C SER A 196 -3.83 3.68 4.09
N LEU A 197 -2.83 4.14 3.33
CA LEU A 197 -2.50 3.59 2.01
C LEU A 197 -2.26 2.08 2.07
N LEU A 198 -1.44 1.62 3.02
CA LEU A 198 -1.14 0.19 3.18
C LEU A 198 -2.36 -0.62 3.64
N MET A 199 -3.11 -0.11 4.61
CA MET A 199 -4.29 -0.83 5.12
C MET A 199 -5.35 -0.99 4.04
N VAL A 200 -5.70 0.09 3.34
CA VAL A 200 -6.76 0.06 2.33
C VAL A 200 -6.33 -0.78 1.12
N SER A 201 -5.08 -0.61 0.63
CA SER A 201 -4.56 -1.41 -0.49
C SER A 201 -4.53 -2.91 -0.19
N ASN A 202 -4.28 -3.28 1.07
CA ASN A 202 -4.27 -4.67 1.49
C ASN A 202 -5.67 -5.27 1.65
N VAL A 203 -6.65 -4.48 2.08
CA VAL A 203 -8.00 -4.97 2.39
C VAL A 203 -8.89 -5.05 1.14
N LEU A 204 -8.81 -4.07 0.24
CA LEU A 204 -9.67 -4.02 -0.96
C LEU A 204 -9.62 -5.27 -1.84
N PRO A 205 -8.45 -5.91 -2.11
CA PRO A 205 -8.39 -7.10 -2.95
C PRO A 205 -8.73 -8.40 -2.22
N GLN A 206 -9.11 -8.35 -0.94
CA GLN A 206 -9.47 -9.57 -0.21
C GLN A 206 -10.77 -10.19 -0.73
N PRO A 207 -10.89 -11.53 -0.79
CA PRO A 207 -12.05 -12.21 -1.35
C PRO A 207 -13.38 -11.77 -0.74
N GLN A 208 -13.44 -11.45 0.57
CA GLN A 208 -14.65 -10.96 1.21
C GLN A 208 -15.09 -9.59 0.70
N MET A 209 -14.16 -8.76 0.25
CA MET A 209 -14.45 -7.43 -0.31
C MET A 209 -14.88 -7.52 -1.76
N LEU A 210 -14.53 -8.60 -2.46
CA LEU A 210 -14.84 -8.84 -3.86
C LEU A 210 -16.07 -9.77 -4.05
N ALA A 211 -16.58 -10.35 -2.96
CA ALA A 211 -17.71 -11.24 -3.02
C ALA A 211 -19.01 -10.49 -3.33
N ASN A 212 -19.87 -11.11 -4.15
CA ASN A 212 -21.24 -10.64 -4.44
C ASN A 212 -21.35 -9.23 -5.07
N ILE A 213 -20.29 -8.78 -5.75
CA ILE A 213 -20.28 -7.54 -6.53
C ILE A 213 -20.01 -7.85 -8.00
N SER A 214 -20.36 -6.91 -8.88
CA SER A 214 -20.11 -7.06 -10.33
C SER A 214 -18.61 -7.04 -10.65
N ASP A 215 -18.22 -7.60 -11.79
CA ASP A 215 -16.83 -7.60 -12.23
C ASP A 215 -16.29 -6.18 -12.46
N ALA A 216 -17.16 -5.26 -12.92
CA ALA A 216 -16.81 -3.84 -13.02
C ALA A 216 -16.47 -3.21 -11.66
N GLU A 217 -17.24 -3.55 -10.61
CA GLU A 217 -16.95 -3.05 -9.26
C GLU A 217 -15.73 -3.75 -8.64
N LYS A 218 -15.48 -5.05 -8.95
CA LYS A 218 -14.24 -5.73 -8.57
C LYS A 218 -13.03 -5.02 -9.17
N GLU A 219 -13.03 -4.78 -10.49
CA GLU A 219 -11.92 -4.11 -11.17
C GLU A 219 -11.68 -2.71 -10.61
N LYS A 220 -12.75 -1.96 -10.32
CA LYS A 220 -12.63 -0.65 -9.67
C LYS A 220 -11.91 -0.76 -8.31
N ARG A 221 -12.29 -1.71 -7.46
CA ARG A 221 -11.66 -1.93 -6.15
C ARG A 221 -10.21 -2.39 -6.29
N LEU A 222 -9.95 -3.29 -7.21
CA LEU A 222 -8.59 -3.75 -7.50
C LEU A 222 -7.70 -2.62 -8.03
N GLY A 223 -8.22 -1.79 -8.94
CA GLY A 223 -7.51 -0.61 -9.44
C GLY A 223 -7.23 0.43 -8.33
N MET A 224 -8.18 0.64 -7.41
CA MET A 224 -7.94 1.51 -6.25
C MET A 224 -6.86 0.92 -5.32
N ALA A 225 -6.90 -0.38 -5.06
CA ALA A 225 -5.91 -1.06 -4.24
C ALA A 225 -4.49 -0.92 -4.82
N GLU A 226 -4.37 -1.13 -6.13
CA GLU A 226 -3.10 -0.98 -6.85
C GLU A 226 -2.57 0.46 -6.75
N GLN A 227 -3.41 1.46 -7.04
CA GLN A 227 -3.05 2.87 -6.93
C GLN A 227 -2.60 3.26 -5.52
N TYR A 228 -3.27 2.78 -4.47
CA TYR A 228 -2.88 3.04 -3.09
C TYR A 228 -1.56 2.36 -2.73
N ALA A 229 -1.33 1.12 -3.18
CA ALA A 229 -0.07 0.41 -2.95
C ALA A 229 1.10 1.07 -3.70
N GLU A 230 0.92 1.45 -4.96
CA GLU A 230 1.92 2.19 -5.74
C GLU A 230 2.24 3.54 -5.08
N LYS A 231 1.21 4.24 -4.61
CA LYS A 231 1.41 5.50 -3.89
C LYS A 231 2.17 5.29 -2.58
N ALA A 232 1.90 4.21 -1.85
CA ALA A 232 2.66 3.86 -0.66
C ALA A 232 4.14 3.67 -0.98
N LEU A 233 4.49 3.01 -2.10
CA LEU A 233 5.88 2.88 -2.55
C LEU A 233 6.53 4.22 -2.87
N GLN A 234 5.79 5.19 -3.41
CA GLN A 234 6.30 6.54 -3.68
C GLN A 234 6.52 7.34 -2.39
N GLU A 235 5.62 7.21 -1.40
CA GLU A 235 5.70 7.95 -0.14
C GLU A 235 6.77 7.39 0.83
N ILE A 236 7.28 6.19 0.60
CA ILE A 236 8.34 5.58 1.44
C ILE A 236 9.59 6.48 1.52
N ASP A 237 9.93 7.17 0.44
CA ASP A 237 11.11 8.04 0.42
C ASP A 237 10.94 9.32 1.25
N GLN A 238 9.69 9.71 1.51
CA GLN A 238 9.32 10.82 2.38
C GLN A 238 9.19 10.40 3.86
N LEU A 239 9.35 9.10 4.18
CA LEU A 239 9.19 8.60 5.53
C LEU A 239 10.23 9.25 6.46
N PRO A 240 9.82 9.96 7.53
CA PRO A 240 10.77 10.58 8.42
C PRO A 240 11.50 9.54 9.26
N LYS A 241 12.81 9.74 9.43
CA LYS A 241 13.60 8.98 10.37
C LYS A 241 13.16 9.29 11.80
N GLN A 242 12.97 8.26 12.63
CA GLN A 242 12.57 8.44 14.03
C GLN A 242 13.75 8.95 14.88
N THR A 243 13.44 9.62 16.00
CA THR A 243 14.48 10.04 16.95
C THR A 243 15.22 8.80 17.47
N ASN A 244 16.55 8.82 17.41
CA ASN A 244 17.42 7.72 17.82
C ASN A 244 17.31 6.43 16.99
N GLU A 245 16.64 6.45 15.83
CA GLU A 245 16.60 5.32 14.91
C GLU A 245 17.95 5.20 14.18
N SER A 246 18.55 3.99 14.18
CA SER A 246 19.75 3.71 13.40
C SER A 246 19.45 3.77 11.88
N ALA A 247 20.47 3.90 11.06
CA ALA A 247 20.31 3.85 9.61
C ALA A 247 19.73 2.51 9.15
N ASP A 248 20.17 1.41 9.75
CA ASP A 248 19.72 0.06 9.43
C ASP A 248 18.26 -0.16 9.86
N ALA A 249 17.86 0.29 11.05
CA ALA A 249 16.47 0.22 11.51
C ALA A 249 15.54 1.03 10.61
N TYR A 250 15.97 2.22 10.19
CA TYR A 250 15.21 3.04 9.24
C TYR A 250 15.05 2.34 7.90
N GLN A 251 16.14 1.77 7.34
CA GLN A 251 16.09 1.05 6.08
C GLN A 251 15.21 -0.22 6.20
N LYS A 252 15.34 -0.96 7.31
CA LYS A 252 14.49 -2.12 7.59
C LYS A 252 13.01 -1.73 7.60
N ARG A 253 12.65 -0.66 8.29
CA ARG A 253 11.27 -0.15 8.33
C ARG A 253 10.75 0.25 6.94
N LYS A 254 11.57 0.92 6.12
CA LYS A 254 11.23 1.22 4.72
C LYS A 254 10.98 -0.05 3.91
N ASN A 255 11.84 -1.05 4.09
CA ASN A 255 11.73 -2.33 3.40
C ASN A 255 10.47 -3.11 3.82
N GLU A 256 10.11 -3.13 5.10
CA GLU A 256 8.88 -3.77 5.60
C GLU A 256 7.62 -3.11 5.00
N ILE A 257 7.61 -1.78 4.91
CA ILE A 257 6.53 -1.03 4.26
C ILE A 257 6.45 -1.38 2.77
N ALA A 258 7.60 -1.39 2.08
CA ALA A 258 7.65 -1.78 0.67
C ALA A 258 7.18 -3.22 0.45
N ALA A 259 7.56 -4.15 1.33
CA ALA A 259 7.08 -5.53 1.27
C ALA A 259 5.55 -5.62 1.32
N GLY A 260 4.92 -4.88 2.25
CA GLY A 260 3.47 -4.82 2.36
C GLY A 260 2.79 -4.27 1.10
N ALA A 261 3.35 -3.21 0.51
CA ALA A 261 2.82 -2.62 -0.72
C ALA A 261 2.95 -3.59 -1.92
N TYR A 262 4.11 -4.23 -2.10
CA TYR A 262 4.29 -5.24 -3.14
C TYR A 262 3.37 -6.45 -2.95
N ALA A 263 3.14 -6.91 -1.72
CA ALA A 263 2.20 -7.98 -1.43
C ALA A 263 0.76 -7.61 -1.81
N SER A 264 0.34 -6.35 -1.56
CA SER A 264 -0.96 -5.84 -2.00
C SER A 264 -1.10 -5.83 -3.52
N ILE A 265 -0.06 -5.37 -4.25
CA ILE A 265 -0.03 -5.42 -5.73
C ILE A 265 -0.10 -6.87 -6.24
N GLY A 266 0.66 -7.79 -5.61
CA GLY A 266 0.60 -9.21 -5.92
C GLY A 266 -0.80 -9.79 -5.78
N MET A 267 -1.52 -9.40 -4.72
CA MET A 267 -2.90 -9.84 -4.49
C MET A 267 -3.88 -9.27 -5.54
N VAL A 268 -3.72 -8.01 -5.92
CA VAL A 268 -4.51 -7.39 -6.99
C VAL A 268 -4.38 -8.20 -8.28
N HIS A 269 -3.16 -8.51 -8.71
CA HIS A 269 -2.92 -9.25 -9.94
C HIS A 269 -3.40 -10.71 -9.84
N LEU A 270 -3.25 -11.36 -8.68
CA LEU A 270 -3.79 -12.69 -8.45
C LEU A 270 -5.33 -12.71 -8.55
N GLU A 271 -6.02 -11.72 -7.99
CA GLU A 271 -7.48 -11.63 -8.11
C GLU A 271 -7.92 -11.27 -9.54
N ARG A 272 -7.21 -10.37 -10.25
CA ARG A 272 -7.46 -10.11 -11.68
C ARG A 272 -7.30 -11.37 -12.53
N SER A 273 -6.31 -12.19 -12.26
CA SER A 273 -6.13 -13.44 -13.00
C SER A 273 -7.35 -14.36 -12.92
N ARG A 274 -8.07 -14.32 -11.79
CA ARG A 274 -9.30 -15.10 -11.54
C ARG A 274 -10.54 -14.54 -12.22
N MET A 275 -10.47 -13.31 -12.75
CA MET A 275 -11.59 -12.66 -13.45
C MET A 275 -11.65 -13.00 -14.94
N ALA A 276 -10.67 -13.73 -15.48
CA ALA A 276 -10.67 -14.16 -16.86
C ALA A 276 -11.89 -15.06 -17.18
N LEU A 277 -12.44 -14.90 -18.37
CA LEU A 277 -13.64 -15.67 -18.83
C LEU A 277 -13.36 -17.17 -18.93
N GLN A 278 -12.13 -17.55 -19.18
CA GLN A 278 -11.69 -18.96 -19.27
C GLN A 278 -10.34 -19.14 -18.58
N GLY A 279 -10.31 -20.02 -17.58
CA GLY A 279 -9.09 -20.33 -16.84
C GLY A 279 -8.60 -19.18 -15.98
N LEU A 280 -7.27 -19.01 -15.93
CA LEU A 280 -6.59 -17.91 -15.24
C LEU A 280 -5.80 -17.09 -16.25
N ASP A 281 -5.81 -15.76 -16.10
CA ASP A 281 -4.99 -14.89 -16.95
C ASP A 281 -3.50 -15.06 -16.58
N GLN A 282 -2.73 -15.63 -17.51
CA GLN A 282 -1.31 -15.91 -17.31
C GLN A 282 -0.47 -14.64 -17.25
N GLY A 283 -0.89 -13.55 -17.91
CA GLY A 283 -0.22 -12.25 -17.84
C GLY A 283 -0.36 -11.63 -16.45
N GLU A 284 -1.55 -11.72 -15.85
CA GLU A 284 -1.79 -11.26 -14.49
C GLU A 284 -1.10 -12.16 -13.45
N LEU A 285 -1.03 -13.49 -13.67
CA LEU A 285 -0.26 -14.39 -12.80
C LEU A 285 1.24 -14.04 -12.81
N ALA A 286 1.83 -13.75 -13.96
CA ALA A 286 3.25 -13.37 -14.06
C ALA A 286 3.53 -12.06 -13.29
N LYS A 287 2.62 -11.07 -13.33
CA LYS A 287 2.73 -9.84 -12.52
C LYS A 287 2.59 -10.12 -11.02
N ALA A 288 1.68 -11.02 -10.64
CA ALA A 288 1.52 -11.46 -9.26
C ALA A 288 2.80 -12.15 -8.75
N GLU A 289 3.40 -13.05 -9.55
CA GLU A 289 4.69 -13.70 -9.24
C GLU A 289 5.77 -12.66 -8.96
N GLN A 290 5.95 -11.70 -9.87
CA GLN A 290 6.95 -10.65 -9.72
C GLN A 290 6.73 -9.85 -8.44
N SER A 291 5.49 -9.47 -8.13
CA SER A 291 5.15 -8.67 -6.97
C SER A 291 5.37 -9.41 -5.66
N TYR A 292 4.94 -10.68 -5.55
CA TYR A 292 5.21 -11.48 -4.34
C TYR A 292 6.69 -11.77 -4.15
N LYS A 293 7.45 -12.04 -5.20
CA LYS A 293 8.92 -12.16 -5.13
C LYS A 293 9.56 -10.87 -4.62
N ALA A 294 9.10 -9.71 -5.11
CA ALA A 294 9.57 -8.42 -4.63
C ALA A 294 9.25 -8.20 -3.15
N ALA A 295 8.03 -8.55 -2.70
CA ALA A 295 7.64 -8.47 -1.30
C ALA A 295 8.56 -9.33 -0.41
N ILE A 296 8.75 -10.58 -0.78
CA ILE A 296 9.60 -11.54 -0.05
C ILE A 296 11.06 -11.06 0.03
N ALA A 297 11.59 -10.52 -1.06
CA ALA A 297 12.99 -10.06 -1.12
C ALA A 297 13.25 -8.77 -0.31
N LYS A 298 12.22 -8.01 0.07
CA LYS A 298 12.37 -6.76 0.83
C LYS A 298 12.62 -6.96 2.32
N THR A 299 12.35 -8.13 2.88
CA THR A 299 12.46 -8.34 4.31
C THR A 299 13.15 -9.67 4.66
N GLU A 300 13.92 -9.68 5.74
CA GLU A 300 14.54 -10.89 6.29
C GLU A 300 13.51 -11.83 6.94
N THR A 301 12.36 -11.28 7.31
CA THR A 301 11.25 -12.03 7.91
C THR A 301 10.00 -11.93 7.04
N PRO A 302 9.99 -12.57 5.86
CA PRO A 302 8.85 -12.51 4.95
C PRO A 302 7.59 -13.06 5.59
N ASN A 303 6.46 -12.46 5.24
CA ASN A 303 5.16 -12.91 5.71
C ASN A 303 4.86 -14.30 5.13
N PRO A 304 4.51 -15.31 5.96
CA PRO A 304 4.12 -16.62 5.50
C PRO A 304 2.99 -16.60 4.45
N ALA A 305 2.07 -15.64 4.54
CA ALA A 305 0.99 -15.48 3.58
C ALA A 305 1.50 -15.14 2.17
N ASP A 306 2.63 -14.42 2.04
CA ASP A 306 3.19 -14.06 0.73
C ASP A 306 3.72 -15.31 0.03
N TYR A 307 4.37 -16.21 0.75
CA TYR A 307 4.77 -17.52 0.22
C TYR A 307 3.57 -18.40 -0.13
N TYR A 308 2.52 -18.37 0.68
CA TYR A 308 1.29 -19.10 0.38
C TYR A 308 0.66 -18.61 -0.92
N ARG A 309 0.53 -17.29 -1.09
CA ARG A 309 -0.02 -16.67 -2.31
C ARG A 309 0.88 -16.91 -3.53
N LEU A 310 2.20 -16.83 -3.36
CA LEU A 310 3.14 -17.20 -4.41
C LEU A 310 2.96 -18.67 -4.84
N GLY A 311 2.69 -19.57 -3.89
CA GLY A 311 2.33 -20.95 -4.18
C GLY A 311 1.03 -21.08 -4.99
N GLU A 312 0.02 -20.26 -4.71
CA GLU A 312 -1.22 -20.20 -5.52
C GLU A 312 -0.94 -19.71 -6.95
N VAL A 313 -0.07 -18.69 -7.10
CA VAL A 313 0.36 -18.20 -8.39
C VAL A 313 1.07 -19.29 -9.18
N TYR A 314 2.09 -19.92 -8.63
CA TYR A 314 2.81 -21.03 -9.28
C TYR A 314 1.90 -22.20 -9.66
N ARG A 315 0.93 -22.51 -8.82
CA ARG A 315 -0.08 -23.53 -9.15
C ARG A 315 -0.93 -23.11 -10.35
N GLY A 316 -1.28 -21.83 -10.45
CA GLY A 316 -2.03 -21.26 -11.58
C GLY A 316 -1.23 -21.22 -12.89
N GLU A 317 0.09 -21.19 -12.79
CA GLU A 317 1.04 -21.25 -13.91
C GLU A 317 1.50 -22.70 -14.26
N ASP A 318 0.91 -23.70 -13.62
CA ASP A 318 1.29 -25.13 -13.71
C ASP A 318 2.75 -25.43 -13.29
N LYS A 319 3.40 -24.50 -12.56
CA LYS A 319 4.74 -24.65 -11.97
C LYS A 319 4.66 -25.43 -10.64
N PHE A 320 4.28 -26.69 -10.71
CA PHE A 320 3.89 -27.47 -9.51
C PHE A 320 5.03 -27.66 -8.50
N ASP A 321 6.30 -27.78 -8.94
CA ASP A 321 7.44 -27.93 -8.03
C ASP A 321 7.72 -26.64 -7.26
N ASP A 322 7.65 -25.51 -7.94
CA ASP A 322 7.78 -24.18 -7.33
C ASP A 322 6.62 -23.91 -6.36
N ALA A 323 5.40 -24.32 -6.72
CA ALA A 323 4.23 -24.23 -5.86
C ALA A 323 4.41 -25.04 -4.58
N ILE A 324 4.87 -26.31 -4.67
CA ILE A 324 5.15 -27.15 -3.52
C ILE A 324 6.21 -26.51 -2.61
N THR A 325 7.26 -25.94 -3.21
CA THR A 325 8.33 -25.26 -2.49
C THR A 325 7.80 -24.03 -1.73
N ALA A 326 7.02 -23.19 -2.41
CA ALA A 326 6.45 -21.97 -1.83
C ALA A 326 5.46 -22.29 -0.70
N PHE A 327 4.53 -23.24 -0.90
CA PHE A 327 3.62 -23.68 0.16
C PHE A 327 4.37 -24.29 1.34
N SER A 328 5.38 -25.13 1.09
CA SER A 328 6.20 -25.71 2.17
C SER A 328 6.89 -24.62 2.99
N LYS A 329 7.40 -23.57 2.32
CA LYS A 329 8.03 -22.45 3.00
C LYS A 329 7.02 -21.64 3.84
N ALA A 330 5.81 -21.43 3.32
CA ALA A 330 4.73 -20.79 4.07
C ALA A 330 4.40 -21.53 5.37
N GLY A 331 4.27 -22.87 5.30
CA GLY A 331 4.03 -23.70 6.48
C GLY A 331 5.16 -23.67 7.49
N GLN A 332 6.41 -23.74 7.03
CA GLN A 332 7.60 -23.67 7.90
C GLN A 332 7.72 -22.35 8.66
N LEU A 333 7.29 -21.23 8.04
CA LEU A 333 7.36 -19.88 8.66
C LEU A 333 6.23 -19.62 9.65
N ALA A 334 5.17 -20.43 9.67
CA ALA A 334 4.00 -20.23 10.52
C ALA A 334 3.57 -21.53 11.23
N PRO A 335 4.44 -22.16 12.03
CA PRO A 335 4.12 -23.43 12.68
C PRO A 335 2.93 -23.30 13.64
N GLY A 336 2.04 -24.29 13.65
CA GLY A 336 0.82 -24.32 14.46
C GLY A 336 -0.33 -23.44 13.95
N SER A 337 -0.13 -22.71 12.86
CA SER A 337 -1.11 -21.76 12.32
C SER A 337 -2.05 -22.39 11.28
N VAL A 338 -3.13 -21.67 10.96
CA VAL A 338 -4.01 -22.01 9.83
C VAL A 338 -3.26 -22.02 8.50
N ILE A 339 -2.26 -21.14 8.33
CA ILE A 339 -1.42 -21.13 7.11
C ILE A 339 -0.66 -22.44 6.96
N GLU A 340 -0.07 -22.96 8.02
CA GLU A 340 0.60 -24.25 7.96
C GLU A 340 -0.35 -25.37 7.52
N GLN A 341 -1.55 -25.42 8.10
CA GLN A 341 -2.54 -26.44 7.76
C GLN A 341 -2.94 -26.36 6.29
N LEU A 342 -3.27 -25.15 5.81
CA LEU A 342 -3.63 -24.91 4.41
C LEU A 342 -2.47 -25.21 3.45
N ALA A 343 -1.26 -24.78 3.79
CA ALA A 343 -0.07 -25.01 2.98
C ALA A 343 0.24 -26.52 2.87
N ASN A 344 0.18 -27.25 3.97
CA ASN A 344 0.39 -28.71 3.98
C ASN A 344 -0.68 -29.43 3.14
N GLN A 345 -1.94 -28.98 3.20
CA GLN A 345 -2.99 -29.54 2.35
C GLN A 345 -2.65 -29.33 0.86
N GLN A 346 -2.26 -28.09 0.45
CA GLN A 346 -1.89 -27.79 -0.93
C GLN A 346 -0.71 -28.65 -1.41
N VAL A 347 0.31 -28.82 -0.57
CA VAL A 347 1.47 -29.67 -0.87
C VAL A 347 1.04 -31.12 -1.12
N GLN A 348 0.16 -31.68 -0.29
CA GLN A 348 -0.33 -33.06 -0.46
C GLN A 348 -1.16 -33.20 -1.75
N GLU A 349 -2.04 -32.27 -2.04
CA GLU A 349 -2.86 -32.26 -3.26
C GLU A 349 -1.98 -32.23 -4.52
N LEU A 350 -0.95 -31.35 -4.55
CA LEU A 350 -0.04 -31.23 -5.69
C LEU A 350 0.83 -32.49 -5.86
N LYS A 351 1.36 -33.06 -4.79
CA LYS A 351 2.12 -34.31 -4.85
C LYS A 351 1.27 -35.48 -5.38
N LYS A 352 0.01 -35.56 -4.95
CA LYS A 352 -0.92 -36.58 -5.45
C LYS A 352 -1.24 -36.37 -6.92
N ALA A 353 -1.47 -35.12 -7.37
CA ALA A 353 -1.71 -34.82 -8.76
C ALA A 353 -0.52 -35.21 -9.65
N LYS A 354 0.71 -34.90 -9.23
CA LYS A 354 1.93 -35.31 -9.95
C LYS A 354 2.09 -36.81 -10.07
N SER A 355 1.80 -37.55 -9.00
CA SER A 355 1.90 -39.04 -9.00
C SER A 355 0.83 -39.72 -9.86
N SER A 356 -0.28 -39.01 -10.15
CA SER A 356 -1.40 -39.51 -10.95
C SER A 356 -1.26 -39.17 -12.45
N GLN A 357 -0.30 -38.33 -12.84
CA GLN A 357 0.00 -38.06 -14.26
C GLN A 357 0.78 -39.26 -14.82
N PRO A 358 0.33 -39.85 -15.96
CA PRO A 358 1.10 -40.92 -16.60
C PRO A 358 2.48 -40.37 -16.95
N GLN A 359 3.53 -41.02 -16.46
CA GLN A 359 4.88 -40.73 -16.90
C GLN A 359 4.91 -40.97 -18.42
N THR A 360 4.91 -39.88 -19.19
CA THR A 360 5.23 -39.97 -20.60
C THR A 360 6.63 -40.52 -20.69
N ALA A 361 6.72 -41.82 -20.99
CA ALA A 361 7.96 -42.53 -21.18
C ALA A 361 8.83 -41.73 -22.15
N SER A 362 9.95 -41.24 -21.65
CA SER A 362 11.04 -40.78 -22.49
C SER A 362 11.41 -41.97 -23.40
N LYS A 363 11.01 -41.87 -24.65
CA LYS A 363 11.41 -42.82 -25.69
C LYS A 363 12.91 -42.69 -25.87
N PRO A 364 13.67 -43.78 -25.90
CA PRO A 364 15.11 -43.80 -26.08
C PRO A 364 15.56 -43.25 -27.42
#